data_fcc5b0e9d5642852e66d2d6cc59c8a88
#
_entry.id   fcc5b0e9d5642852e66d2d6cc59c8a88
#
_cell.length_a   1.000
_cell.length_b   1.000
_cell.length_c   1.000
_cell.angle_alpha   90.00
_cell.angle_beta   90.00
_cell.angle_gamma   90.00
#
_symmetry.space_group_name_H-M   'P 1'
#
loop_
_entity.id
_entity.type
_entity.pdbx_description
1 polymer ?
#
loop_
_entity_poly.entity_id
_entity_poly.type
_entity_poly.pdbx_seq_one_letter_code
_entity_poly.pdbx_strand_id
1 'polypeptide(L)'
;MSNDGFINLRSISIWLLLLAFSVLIGCGGGGGGSSPAAPPVVVNPSPPEPTGPDFSDVDASFQAFIDGTSDFDGISYVLVDAEGVIHQKTFGDHTEDTVVLLASTSKVPAVMTLMALQEDPEVTFSIGEPVGTYLPYDGPYADRTVEQMISNTSGIPGLRLLAEYGSPAGPSIEDFNHLCQYSGQPIFEFESCGQTLVQNELPTSRPAGRAYDYGGSQWQIAGVTASVAANATWNQLVDRYLGTPCGLEVFTFGNPWESPTSFTGSVESLAGTTNPNIEGGAITNMADYAKLLQVHLNGGFCEDTQVLSEASIASMQVDRGGVVATNAKPYGMGWWIQTSNPGVLTDPGAFGAVSFIDVNRGIGGYMAIDEYGDQADSGAPRAFFIDQAIPAIQSAWDAAGN
;
A
#
# COMPACT_ATOMS: atom_id res chain seq x y z
N MET A 1 11.25 29.73 -38.03
CA MET A 1 11.39 31.13 -37.61
C MET A 1 10.42 31.30 -36.44
N SER A 2 10.78 31.50 -35.25
CA SER A 2 11.98 31.79 -34.48
C SER A 2 11.95 30.98 -33.16
N ASN A 3 13.13 30.54 -32.76
CA ASN A 3 13.54 30.14 -31.43
C ASN A 3 13.30 31.23 -30.40
N ASP A 4 13.19 30.78 -29.14
CA ASP A 4 13.75 31.40 -27.91
C ASP A 4 12.95 30.88 -26.73
N GLY A 5 13.42 30.39 -25.59
CA GLY A 5 14.76 30.27 -25.08
C GLY A 5 14.61 29.71 -23.68
N PHE A 6 15.22 28.56 -23.41
CA PHE A 6 15.31 27.97 -22.09
C PHE A 6 16.33 28.74 -21.24
N ILE A 7 15.91 29.26 -20.11
CA ILE A 7 16.83 29.78 -19.08
C ILE A 7 17.06 28.71 -18.04
N ASN A 8 18.30 28.24 -18.06
CA ASN A 8 18.87 27.31 -17.09
C ASN A 8 19.43 28.16 -15.92
N LEU A 9 18.94 27.96 -14.71
CA LEU A 9 19.45 28.58 -13.50
C LEU A 9 19.86 27.52 -12.48
N ARG A 10 21.03 26.93 -12.71
CA ARG A 10 21.82 26.32 -11.64
C ARG A 10 23.06 27.17 -11.46
N SER A 11 23.24 27.76 -10.29
CA SER A 11 24.51 28.06 -9.61
C SER A 11 24.35 29.23 -8.64
N ILE A 12 24.28 28.97 -7.37
CA ILE A 12 24.75 29.90 -6.34
C ILE A 12 25.53 29.10 -5.31
N SER A 13 26.81 29.28 -5.34
CA SER A 13 27.80 28.81 -4.36
C SER A 13 27.69 29.66 -3.09
N ILE A 14 27.83 29.08 -1.93
CA ILE A 14 27.95 29.80 -0.66
C ILE A 14 29.07 29.20 0.20
N TRP A 15 29.99 29.97 0.37
CA TRP A 15 30.99 30.35 1.38
C TRP A 15 31.12 29.52 2.67
N LEU A 16 32.39 29.06 2.85
CA LEU A 16 33.01 28.57 4.08
C LEU A 16 32.97 29.59 5.23
N LEU A 17 32.79 29.07 6.46
CA LEU A 17 33.27 29.71 7.67
C LEU A 17 34.06 28.70 8.48
N LEU A 18 35.40 28.87 8.43
CA LEU A 18 36.41 28.25 9.29
C LEU A 18 36.39 28.95 10.67
N LEU A 19 36.26 28.19 11.74
CA LEU A 19 36.64 28.62 13.10
C LEU A 19 37.70 27.66 13.65
N ALA A 20 38.88 28.19 13.74
CA ALA A 20 40.02 27.57 14.43
C ALA A 20 39.88 27.63 15.93
N PHE A 21 40.12 26.54 16.63
CA PHE A 21 40.38 26.56 18.08
C PHE A 21 41.76 26.00 18.40
N SER A 22 42.45 26.80 19.15
CA SER A 22 43.86 26.72 19.45
C SER A 22 44.18 25.64 20.50
N VAL A 23 45.30 24.99 20.27
CA VAL A 23 45.97 24.04 21.16
C VAL A 23 46.63 24.81 22.30
N LEU A 24 46.45 24.39 23.53
CA LEU A 24 47.27 24.74 24.68
C LEU A 24 48.03 23.48 25.15
N ILE A 25 49.34 23.52 24.90
CA ILE A 25 50.28 22.54 25.44
C ILE A 25 50.68 22.99 26.86
N GLY A 26 50.48 22.10 27.84
CA GLY A 26 50.99 22.21 29.18
C GLY A 26 51.94 21.07 29.50
N CYS A 27 53.25 21.34 29.51
CA CYS A 27 54.28 20.47 30.08
C CYS A 27 54.31 20.59 31.59
N GLY A 28 54.35 19.45 32.31
CA GLY A 28 54.62 19.38 33.74
C GLY A 28 55.14 18.01 34.14
N GLY A 29 56.38 17.97 34.56
CA GLY A 29 57.22 16.80 34.71
C GLY A 29 57.06 15.97 35.97
N GLY A 30 57.63 14.78 35.88
CA GLY A 30 58.48 14.07 36.83
C GLY A 30 57.86 13.51 38.13
N GLY A 31 57.92 12.18 38.23
CA GLY A 31 57.74 11.49 39.54
C GLY A 31 57.61 9.98 39.31
N GLY A 32 58.77 9.25 39.37
CA GLY A 32 58.76 7.79 39.35
C GLY A 32 58.18 7.21 40.63
N GLY A 33 57.18 6.38 40.49
CA GLY A 33 56.62 5.52 41.51
C GLY A 33 56.21 4.21 40.89
N SER A 34 56.94 3.15 41.15
CA SER A 34 56.59 1.77 40.73
C SER A 34 55.32 1.34 41.49
N SER A 35 54.21 1.35 40.81
CA SER A 35 52.98 0.72 41.29
C SER A 35 53.04 -0.79 41.07
N PRO A 36 52.50 -1.60 42.03
CA PRO A 36 52.39 -3.04 41.86
C PRO A 36 51.42 -3.35 40.69
N ALA A 37 51.77 -4.42 39.95
CA ALA A 37 50.97 -4.90 38.84
C ALA A 37 49.53 -5.18 39.27
N ALA A 38 48.58 -4.58 38.60
CA ALA A 38 47.16 -4.89 38.80
C ALA A 38 46.88 -6.36 38.45
N PRO A 39 46.02 -7.05 39.19
CA PRO A 39 45.62 -8.41 38.86
C PRO A 39 44.99 -8.43 37.48
N PRO A 40 45.10 -9.58 36.72
CA PRO A 40 44.52 -9.66 35.42
C PRO A 40 43.01 -9.45 35.52
N VAL A 41 42.50 -8.49 34.73
CA VAL A 41 41.08 -8.25 34.55
C VAL A 41 40.53 -9.50 33.87
N VAL A 42 39.74 -10.28 34.57
CA VAL A 42 38.92 -11.35 33.98
C VAL A 42 37.85 -10.62 33.18
N VAL A 43 38.08 -10.51 31.89
CA VAL A 43 37.05 -10.05 30.95
C VAL A 43 36.06 -11.22 30.86
N ASN A 44 34.96 -11.13 31.61
CA ASN A 44 33.81 -11.98 31.34
C ASN A 44 33.39 -11.71 29.86
N PRO A 45 33.21 -12.76 29.05
CA PRO A 45 32.62 -12.56 27.72
C PRO A 45 31.31 -11.82 27.93
N SER A 46 31.13 -10.73 27.17
CA SER A 46 29.80 -10.05 27.09
C SER A 46 28.74 -11.13 26.79
N PRO A 47 27.58 -11.06 27.44
CA PRO A 47 26.45 -11.90 27.00
C PRO A 47 26.31 -11.76 25.49
N PRO A 48 26.05 -12.85 24.76
CA PRO A 48 25.75 -12.72 23.35
C PRO A 48 24.66 -11.67 23.20
N GLU A 49 24.87 -10.70 22.29
CA GLU A 49 23.80 -9.76 21.92
C GLU A 49 22.58 -10.59 21.49
N PRO A 50 21.34 -10.22 21.87
CA PRO A 50 20.17 -10.89 21.35
C PRO A 50 20.23 -10.81 19.83
N THR A 51 20.50 -11.92 19.19
CA THR A 51 20.58 -12.03 17.73
C THR A 51 19.15 -12.08 17.21
N GLY A 52 18.55 -10.91 16.96
CA GLY A 52 17.37 -10.83 16.10
C GLY A 52 17.68 -11.36 14.71
N PRO A 53 16.68 -11.50 13.82
CA PRO A 53 16.90 -11.96 12.45
C PRO A 53 17.92 -11.09 11.72
N ASP A 54 18.83 -11.71 11.00
CA ASP A 54 19.82 -11.03 10.16
C ASP A 54 19.27 -10.88 8.74
N PHE A 55 18.88 -9.67 8.37
CA PHE A 55 18.35 -9.34 7.06
C PHE A 55 19.41 -8.79 6.08
N SER A 56 20.71 -8.95 6.36
CA SER A 56 21.79 -8.43 5.52
C SER A 56 21.77 -9.00 4.09
N ASP A 57 21.42 -10.27 3.91
CA ASP A 57 21.29 -10.88 2.58
C ASP A 57 20.05 -10.36 1.84
N VAL A 58 18.99 -10.02 2.57
CA VAL A 58 17.80 -9.35 2.01
C VAL A 58 18.19 -7.95 1.53
N ASP A 59 18.87 -7.16 2.36
CA ASP A 59 19.40 -5.84 1.99
C ASP A 59 20.27 -5.92 0.72
N ALA A 60 21.17 -6.90 0.66
CA ALA A 60 22.04 -7.10 -0.51
C ALA A 60 21.24 -7.43 -1.78
N SER A 61 20.14 -8.17 -1.65
CA SER A 61 19.28 -8.49 -2.80
C SER A 61 18.54 -7.26 -3.32
N PHE A 62 18.04 -6.39 -2.44
CA PHE A 62 17.43 -5.10 -2.82
C PHE A 62 18.44 -4.16 -3.49
N GLN A 63 19.67 -4.07 -2.93
CA GLN A 63 20.73 -3.29 -3.55
C GLN A 63 21.05 -3.81 -4.95
N ALA A 64 21.20 -5.13 -5.11
CA ALA A 64 21.47 -5.73 -6.42
C ALA A 64 20.31 -5.52 -7.41
N PHE A 65 19.08 -5.50 -6.94
CA PHE A 65 17.91 -5.24 -7.77
C PHE A 65 17.92 -3.80 -8.30
N ILE A 66 18.15 -2.80 -7.45
CA ILE A 66 18.18 -1.40 -7.87
C ILE A 66 19.41 -1.09 -8.73
N ASP A 67 20.56 -1.68 -8.45
CA ASP A 67 21.78 -1.52 -9.26
C ASP A 67 21.66 -2.16 -10.67
N GLY A 68 20.74 -3.10 -10.82
CA GLY A 68 20.51 -3.83 -12.08
C GLY A 68 19.53 -3.17 -13.04
N THR A 69 18.93 -2.04 -12.66
CA THR A 69 17.93 -1.35 -13.48
C THR A 69 18.21 0.16 -13.55
N SER A 70 17.65 0.80 -14.59
CA SER A 70 17.59 2.26 -14.72
C SER A 70 16.15 2.77 -14.77
N ASP A 71 15.19 1.89 -14.47
CA ASP A 71 13.77 2.17 -14.67
C ASP A 71 13.17 2.95 -13.49
N PHE A 72 13.83 2.93 -12.32
CA PHE A 72 13.43 3.69 -11.13
C PHE A 72 14.66 4.13 -10.33
N ASP A 73 14.51 5.26 -9.64
CA ASP A 73 15.63 5.94 -8.96
C ASP A 73 15.82 5.45 -7.52
N GLY A 74 14.85 4.77 -6.94
CA GLY A 74 14.93 4.31 -5.56
C GLY A 74 13.90 3.24 -5.20
N ILE A 75 14.16 2.58 -4.10
CA ILE A 75 13.29 1.59 -3.49
C ILE A 75 13.47 1.63 -1.99
N SER A 76 12.41 1.37 -1.23
CA SER A 76 12.49 1.19 0.20
C SER A 76 11.62 0.03 0.65
N TYR A 77 11.97 -0.60 1.77
CA TYR A 77 11.11 -1.62 2.35
C TYR A 77 11.14 -1.58 3.87
N VAL A 78 10.07 -2.09 4.47
CA VAL A 78 9.90 -2.25 5.91
C VAL A 78 9.36 -3.63 6.20
N LEU A 79 9.84 -4.25 7.27
CA LEU A 79 9.34 -5.50 7.83
C LEU A 79 8.79 -5.25 9.22
N VAL A 80 7.70 -5.92 9.54
CA VAL A 80 6.98 -5.77 10.81
C VAL A 80 6.59 -7.13 11.37
N ASP A 81 6.45 -7.18 12.69
CA ASP A 81 5.74 -8.23 13.42
C ASP A 81 4.61 -7.61 14.27
N ALA A 82 4.06 -8.38 15.20
CA ALA A 82 3.00 -7.90 16.08
C ALA A 82 3.46 -6.78 17.03
N GLU A 83 4.74 -6.74 17.38
CA GLU A 83 5.33 -5.80 18.34
C GLU A 83 5.81 -4.50 17.69
N GLY A 84 6.11 -4.52 16.36
CA GLY A 84 6.58 -3.29 15.71
C GLY A 84 7.35 -3.51 14.42
N VAL A 85 8.12 -2.49 14.05
CA VAL A 85 9.07 -2.55 12.93
C VAL A 85 10.29 -3.36 13.37
N ILE A 86 10.57 -4.45 12.65
CA ILE A 86 11.72 -5.33 12.90
C ILE A 86 12.90 -5.03 11.98
N HIS A 87 12.65 -4.45 10.82
CA HIS A 87 13.69 -4.00 9.88
C HIS A 87 13.14 -2.99 8.89
N GLN A 88 13.96 -2.04 8.47
CA GLN A 88 13.65 -1.12 7.38
C GLN A 88 14.92 -0.67 6.66
N LYS A 89 14.80 -0.40 5.36
CA LYS A 89 15.93 0.04 4.55
C LYS A 89 15.47 0.86 3.34
N THR A 90 16.33 1.80 2.94
CA THR A 90 16.16 2.62 1.73
C THR A 90 17.36 2.46 0.81
N PHE A 91 17.13 2.53 -0.50
CA PHE A 91 18.14 2.38 -1.55
C PHE A 91 17.92 3.42 -2.65
N GLY A 92 18.98 3.82 -3.35
CA GLY A 92 18.90 4.85 -4.37
C GLY A 92 18.48 6.20 -3.79
N ASP A 93 17.55 6.87 -4.44
CA ASP A 93 17.08 8.21 -4.04
C ASP A 93 15.93 8.17 -3.02
N HIS A 94 15.46 6.98 -2.59
CA HIS A 94 14.45 6.86 -1.55
C HIS A 94 14.98 7.23 -0.17
N THR A 95 14.11 7.87 0.60
CA THR A 95 14.28 8.15 2.04
C THR A 95 13.15 7.49 2.83
N GLU A 96 13.21 7.54 4.15
CA GLU A 96 12.13 7.03 5.02
C GLU A 96 10.81 7.78 4.80
N ASP A 97 10.88 9.04 4.38
CA ASP A 97 9.73 9.91 4.12
C ASP A 97 9.22 9.83 2.67
N THR A 98 9.82 9.00 1.81
CA THR A 98 9.41 8.91 0.41
C THR A 98 7.97 8.43 0.31
N VAL A 99 7.12 9.25 -0.30
CA VAL A 99 5.71 8.95 -0.55
C VAL A 99 5.56 8.40 -1.97
N VAL A 100 4.86 7.28 -2.11
CA VAL A 100 4.62 6.62 -3.40
C VAL A 100 3.13 6.37 -3.65
N LEU A 101 2.77 6.25 -4.92
CA LEU A 101 1.47 5.77 -5.35
C LEU A 101 1.36 4.25 -5.17
N LEU A 102 0.27 3.80 -4.57
CA LEU A 102 0.07 2.40 -4.25
C LEU A 102 -0.52 1.58 -5.40
N ALA A 103 -1.26 2.20 -6.31
CA ALA A 103 -2.13 1.45 -7.21
C ALA A 103 -2.92 0.37 -6.42
N SER A 104 -2.96 -0.86 -6.92
CA SER A 104 -3.75 -1.93 -6.28
C SER A 104 -3.41 -2.24 -4.82
N THR A 105 -2.20 -1.90 -4.34
CA THR A 105 -1.84 -2.01 -2.91
C THR A 105 -2.69 -1.09 -2.02
N SER A 106 -3.55 -0.25 -2.60
CA SER A 106 -4.61 0.50 -1.93
C SER A 106 -5.78 -0.38 -1.43
N LYS A 107 -5.93 -1.59 -1.98
CA LYS A 107 -7.12 -2.42 -1.77
C LYS A 107 -7.23 -2.95 -0.35
N VAL A 108 -6.13 -3.36 0.24
CA VAL A 108 -6.12 -3.84 1.64
C VAL A 108 -6.55 -2.75 2.61
N PRO A 109 -5.97 -1.54 2.60
CA PRO A 109 -6.45 -0.44 3.44
C PRO A 109 -7.91 -0.03 3.15
N ALA A 110 -8.35 -0.11 1.88
CA ALA A 110 -9.76 0.13 1.55
C ALA A 110 -10.69 -0.89 2.22
N VAL A 111 -10.33 -2.17 2.21
CA VAL A 111 -11.11 -3.21 2.92
C VAL A 111 -11.07 -3.00 4.42
N MET A 112 -9.91 -2.66 4.99
CA MET A 112 -9.82 -2.33 6.43
C MET A 112 -10.81 -1.23 6.82
N THR A 113 -10.90 -0.16 6.02
CA THR A 113 -11.85 0.94 6.21
C THR A 113 -13.30 0.45 6.17
N LEU A 114 -13.66 -0.40 5.20
CA LEU A 114 -15.01 -0.95 5.05
C LEU A 114 -15.39 -1.90 6.20
N MET A 115 -14.42 -2.71 6.67
CA MET A 115 -14.63 -3.62 7.79
C MET A 115 -14.79 -2.85 9.11
N ALA A 116 -13.99 -1.81 9.33
CA ALA A 116 -14.11 -0.95 10.50
C ALA A 116 -15.45 -0.18 10.51
N LEU A 117 -15.89 0.31 9.36
CA LEU A 117 -17.22 0.91 9.22
C LEU A 117 -18.36 -0.07 9.57
N GLN A 118 -18.24 -1.34 9.15
CA GLN A 118 -19.22 -2.37 9.50
C GLN A 118 -19.29 -2.64 11.01
N GLU A 119 -18.17 -2.47 11.71
CA GLU A 119 -18.09 -2.66 13.16
C GLU A 119 -18.55 -1.43 13.97
N ASP A 120 -18.73 -0.27 13.31
CA ASP A 120 -19.19 0.95 13.97
C ASP A 120 -20.68 0.84 14.33
N PRO A 121 -21.04 0.76 15.64
CA PRO A 121 -22.44 0.63 16.05
C PRO A 121 -23.30 1.87 15.77
N GLU A 122 -22.69 3.00 15.44
CA GLU A 122 -23.40 4.25 15.12
C GLU A 122 -23.80 4.32 13.64
N VAL A 123 -23.27 3.44 12.79
CA VAL A 123 -23.52 3.42 11.35
C VAL A 123 -24.22 2.12 10.95
N THR A 124 -25.36 2.24 10.27
CA THR A 124 -26.05 1.07 9.71
C THR A 124 -25.38 0.70 8.39
N PHE A 125 -24.41 -0.20 8.44
CA PHE A 125 -23.69 -0.69 7.27
C PHE A 125 -23.28 -2.15 7.45
N SER A 126 -23.41 -2.96 6.39
CA SER A 126 -22.92 -4.34 6.32
C SER A 126 -22.42 -4.63 4.92
N ILE A 127 -21.23 -5.21 4.80
CA ILE A 127 -20.67 -5.62 3.51
C ILE A 127 -21.49 -6.74 2.85
N GLY A 128 -22.27 -7.49 3.62
CA GLY A 128 -23.13 -8.58 3.13
C GLY A 128 -24.49 -8.14 2.58
N GLU A 129 -24.88 -6.89 2.77
CA GLU A 129 -26.13 -6.35 2.24
C GLU A 129 -25.94 -5.84 0.79
N PRO A 130 -26.99 -5.91 -0.06
CA PRO A 130 -26.98 -5.31 -1.38
C PRO A 130 -26.69 -3.80 -1.33
N VAL A 131 -25.87 -3.29 -2.26
CA VAL A 131 -25.55 -1.87 -2.31
C VAL A 131 -26.79 -0.97 -2.49
N GLY A 132 -27.82 -1.46 -3.18
CA GLY A 132 -29.11 -0.78 -3.32
C GLY A 132 -29.88 -0.56 -2.01
N THR A 133 -29.47 -1.22 -0.91
CA THR A 133 -29.98 -0.93 0.43
C THR A 133 -29.57 0.46 0.92
N TYR A 134 -28.42 0.93 0.49
CA TYR A 134 -27.81 2.19 0.95
C TYR A 134 -27.90 3.31 -0.09
N LEU A 135 -27.81 2.94 -1.38
CA LEU A 135 -27.75 3.90 -2.46
C LEU A 135 -29.15 4.44 -2.80
N PRO A 136 -29.31 5.76 -3.05
CA PRO A 136 -30.60 6.38 -3.34
C PRO A 136 -31.06 6.15 -4.79
N TYR A 137 -30.39 5.26 -5.53
CA TYR A 137 -30.68 4.95 -6.94
C TYR A 137 -30.63 3.45 -7.18
N ASP A 138 -31.42 3.00 -8.13
CA ASP A 138 -31.51 1.60 -8.57
C ASP A 138 -30.67 1.38 -9.84
N GLY A 139 -30.40 0.12 -10.18
CA GLY A 139 -29.67 -0.25 -11.38
C GLY A 139 -29.33 -1.73 -11.44
N PRO A 140 -28.76 -2.21 -12.57
CA PRO A 140 -28.40 -3.61 -12.76
C PRO A 140 -27.45 -4.20 -11.72
N TYR A 141 -26.68 -3.36 -11.06
CA TYR A 141 -25.73 -3.78 -10.03
C TYR A 141 -26.19 -3.49 -8.58
N ALA A 142 -27.40 -2.99 -8.41
CA ALA A 142 -27.92 -2.65 -7.07
C ALA A 142 -28.12 -3.88 -6.15
N ASP A 143 -28.24 -5.07 -6.71
CA ASP A 143 -28.38 -6.35 -5.98
C ASP A 143 -27.04 -6.97 -5.57
N ARG A 144 -25.91 -6.38 -5.94
CA ARG A 144 -24.56 -6.83 -5.56
C ARG A 144 -24.23 -6.39 -4.15
N THR A 145 -23.47 -7.22 -3.43
CA THR A 145 -22.99 -6.85 -2.09
C THR A 145 -21.59 -6.24 -2.14
N VAL A 146 -21.28 -5.43 -1.13
CA VAL A 146 -19.91 -4.88 -0.98
C VAL A 146 -18.89 -6.02 -0.86
N GLU A 147 -19.21 -7.11 -0.12
CA GLU A 147 -18.34 -8.29 0.00
C GLU A 147 -17.98 -8.89 -1.36
N GLN A 148 -18.98 -9.03 -2.25
CA GLN A 148 -18.74 -9.53 -3.61
C GLN A 148 -17.86 -8.57 -4.43
N MET A 149 -18.00 -7.27 -4.21
CA MET A 149 -17.21 -6.25 -4.90
C MET A 149 -15.75 -6.29 -4.47
N ILE A 150 -15.47 -6.25 -3.17
CA ILE A 150 -14.10 -6.23 -2.64
C ILE A 150 -13.38 -7.59 -2.69
N SER A 151 -14.09 -8.65 -3.03
CA SER A 151 -13.52 -9.96 -3.38
C SER A 151 -13.44 -10.23 -4.88
N ASN A 152 -13.80 -9.25 -5.72
CA ASN A 152 -13.83 -9.36 -7.19
C ASN A 152 -14.75 -10.49 -7.70
N THR A 153 -15.83 -10.78 -6.97
CA THR A 153 -16.81 -11.82 -7.33
C THR A 153 -18.20 -11.26 -7.61
N SER A 154 -18.34 -9.94 -7.75
CA SER A 154 -19.62 -9.27 -8.03
C SER A 154 -20.19 -9.60 -9.43
N GLY A 155 -19.36 -10.13 -10.33
CA GLY A 155 -19.73 -10.35 -11.74
C GLY A 155 -19.64 -9.08 -12.60
N ILE A 156 -19.19 -7.96 -12.04
CA ILE A 156 -18.85 -6.76 -12.82
C ILE A 156 -17.52 -7.03 -13.52
N PRO A 157 -17.43 -6.87 -14.85
CA PRO A 157 -16.20 -7.14 -15.59
C PRO A 157 -15.01 -6.31 -15.13
N GLY A 158 -13.84 -6.92 -15.19
CA GLY A 158 -12.59 -6.31 -14.77
C GLY A 158 -11.94 -5.41 -15.82
N LEU A 159 -10.62 -5.19 -15.65
CA LEU A 159 -9.76 -4.23 -16.38
C LEU A 159 -9.66 -4.40 -17.91
N ARG A 160 -10.45 -5.27 -18.54
CA ARG A 160 -10.46 -5.41 -20.01
C ARG A 160 -10.69 -4.09 -20.72
N LEU A 161 -11.42 -3.18 -20.08
CA LEU A 161 -11.66 -1.84 -20.61
C LEU A 161 -10.38 -1.05 -20.88
N LEU A 162 -9.40 -1.11 -20.00
CA LEU A 162 -8.13 -0.42 -20.20
C LEU A 162 -7.28 -1.06 -21.30
N ALA A 163 -7.33 -2.40 -21.43
CA ALA A 163 -6.63 -3.12 -22.50
C ALA A 163 -7.27 -2.91 -23.87
N GLU A 164 -8.59 -2.71 -23.94
CA GLU A 164 -9.35 -2.50 -25.18
C GLU A 164 -9.29 -1.05 -25.68
N TYR A 165 -8.83 -0.08 -24.89
CA TYR A 165 -8.61 1.30 -25.33
C TYR A 165 -7.67 1.43 -26.51
N GLY A 166 -6.71 0.53 -26.67
CA GLY A 166 -5.86 0.44 -27.84
C GLY A 166 -6.51 -0.29 -29.04
N SER A 167 -7.73 -0.80 -28.90
CA SER A 167 -8.45 -1.49 -29.97
C SER A 167 -8.92 -0.50 -31.03
N PRO A 168 -8.80 -0.84 -32.34
CA PRO A 168 -9.34 0.00 -33.41
C PRO A 168 -10.86 0.20 -33.37
N ALA A 169 -11.58 -0.66 -32.63
CA ALA A 169 -13.04 -0.55 -32.45
C ALA A 169 -13.43 0.50 -31.40
N GLY A 170 -12.48 0.93 -30.53
CA GLY A 170 -12.77 1.81 -29.40
C GLY A 170 -13.65 1.13 -28.32
N PRO A 171 -13.79 1.73 -27.14
CA PRO A 171 -14.72 1.30 -26.12
C PRO A 171 -16.17 1.56 -26.55
N SER A 172 -17.11 0.74 -26.09
CA SER A 172 -18.54 1.01 -26.23
C SER A 172 -18.96 2.22 -25.38
N ILE A 173 -20.17 2.74 -25.61
CA ILE A 173 -20.66 3.87 -24.81
C ILE A 173 -20.87 3.46 -23.35
N GLU A 174 -21.22 2.21 -23.11
CA GLU A 174 -21.36 1.61 -21.78
C GLU A 174 -19.99 1.54 -21.09
N ASP A 175 -18.94 1.21 -21.84
CA ASP A 175 -17.58 1.20 -21.35
C ASP A 175 -17.13 2.59 -20.90
N PHE A 176 -17.50 3.65 -21.63
CA PHE A 176 -17.21 5.02 -21.24
C PHE A 176 -17.78 5.38 -19.86
N ASN A 177 -18.97 4.90 -19.54
CA ASN A 177 -19.59 5.14 -18.24
C ASN A 177 -18.74 4.57 -17.09
N HIS A 178 -18.06 3.45 -17.31
CA HIS A 178 -17.21 2.81 -16.33
C HIS A 178 -15.81 3.44 -16.17
N LEU A 179 -15.53 4.49 -16.94
CA LEU A 179 -14.28 5.24 -16.81
C LEU A 179 -14.34 6.38 -15.81
N CYS A 180 -15.52 6.71 -15.33
CA CYS A 180 -15.68 7.84 -14.39
C CYS A 180 -14.74 7.73 -13.18
N GLN A 181 -14.42 6.52 -12.73
CA GLN A 181 -13.51 6.27 -11.61
C GLN A 181 -12.04 6.65 -11.89
N TYR A 182 -11.67 6.73 -13.17
CA TYR A 182 -10.33 7.14 -13.60
C TYR A 182 -10.27 8.61 -14.03
N SER A 183 -11.39 9.32 -13.91
CA SER A 183 -11.49 10.72 -14.26
C SER A 183 -11.61 11.56 -13.03
N GLY A 184 -10.66 12.41 -12.81
CA GLY A 184 -10.71 13.41 -11.77
C GLY A 184 -11.33 14.72 -12.21
N GLN A 185 -11.91 14.78 -13.40
CA GLN A 185 -12.58 15.99 -13.86
C GLN A 185 -13.79 16.32 -12.99
N PRO A 186 -14.08 17.61 -12.73
CA PRO A 186 -15.19 18.02 -11.86
C PRO A 186 -16.57 17.54 -12.29
N ILE A 187 -16.70 17.00 -13.49
CA ILE A 187 -17.94 16.41 -14.01
C ILE A 187 -18.27 15.03 -13.37
N PHE A 188 -17.31 14.40 -12.68
CA PHE A 188 -17.49 13.13 -12.01
C PHE A 188 -17.12 13.25 -10.53
N GLU A 189 -18.09 13.75 -9.75
CA GLU A 189 -18.05 13.62 -8.30
C GLU A 189 -18.17 12.16 -7.91
N PHE A 190 -17.66 11.75 -6.74
CA PHE A 190 -17.61 10.39 -6.26
C PHE A 190 -18.97 9.68 -6.32
N GLU A 191 -20.02 10.30 -5.77
CA GLU A 191 -21.38 9.75 -5.80
C GLU A 191 -21.95 9.64 -7.21
N SER A 192 -21.73 10.64 -8.07
CA SER A 192 -22.24 10.60 -9.44
C SER A 192 -21.53 9.53 -10.29
N CYS A 193 -20.27 9.27 -10.03
CA CYS A 193 -19.55 8.15 -10.61
C CYS A 193 -20.16 6.82 -10.15
N GLY A 194 -20.37 6.63 -8.83
CA GLY A 194 -21.02 5.44 -8.28
C GLY A 194 -22.41 5.20 -8.88
N GLN A 195 -23.22 6.26 -9.03
CA GLN A 195 -24.52 6.17 -9.68
C GLN A 195 -24.37 5.69 -11.14
N THR A 196 -23.45 6.30 -11.88
CA THR A 196 -23.18 5.93 -13.28
C THR A 196 -22.79 4.46 -13.38
N LEU A 197 -21.90 3.99 -12.51
CA LEU A 197 -21.46 2.59 -12.49
C LEU A 197 -22.60 1.62 -12.17
N VAL A 198 -23.43 1.91 -11.18
CA VAL A 198 -24.54 1.02 -10.77
C VAL A 198 -25.61 0.93 -11.85
N GLN A 199 -25.86 2.03 -12.58
CA GLN A 199 -26.94 2.14 -13.56
C GLN A 199 -26.59 1.66 -14.97
N ASN A 200 -25.30 1.44 -15.26
CA ASN A 200 -24.86 1.05 -16.60
C ASN A 200 -24.23 -0.34 -16.57
N GLU A 201 -24.98 -1.34 -17.04
CA GLU A 201 -24.49 -2.72 -17.11
C GLU A 201 -23.51 -2.91 -18.27
N LEU A 202 -22.36 -3.52 -17.97
CA LEU A 202 -21.40 -3.91 -19.00
C LEU A 202 -21.87 -5.18 -19.73
N PRO A 203 -21.69 -5.27 -21.06
CA PRO A 203 -22.21 -6.39 -21.87
C PRO A 203 -21.69 -7.77 -21.44
N THR A 204 -20.52 -7.82 -20.80
CA THR A 204 -19.88 -9.07 -20.34
C THR A 204 -20.15 -9.39 -18.87
N SER A 205 -21.08 -8.67 -18.23
CA SER A 205 -21.49 -8.88 -16.84
C SER A 205 -21.99 -10.29 -16.59
N ARG A 206 -21.76 -10.78 -15.37
CA ARG A 206 -22.12 -12.13 -14.92
C ARG A 206 -22.95 -12.07 -13.64
N PRO A 207 -23.69 -13.14 -13.33
CA PRO A 207 -24.33 -13.25 -12.03
C PRO A 207 -23.30 -13.20 -10.90
N ALA A 208 -23.64 -12.50 -9.80
CA ALA A 208 -22.80 -12.39 -8.64
C ALA A 208 -22.41 -13.76 -8.04
N GLY A 209 -21.20 -13.87 -7.53
CA GLY A 209 -20.66 -15.09 -6.93
C GLY A 209 -20.34 -16.22 -7.91
N ARG A 210 -20.37 -15.97 -9.22
CA ARG A 210 -20.15 -17.01 -10.24
C ARG A 210 -18.80 -16.93 -10.93
N ALA A 211 -18.18 -15.76 -10.93
CA ALA A 211 -16.91 -15.54 -11.60
C ALA A 211 -16.02 -14.63 -10.73
N TYR A 212 -14.71 -14.82 -10.87
CA TYR A 212 -13.73 -13.86 -10.44
C TYR A 212 -13.37 -12.95 -11.62
N ASP A 213 -13.61 -11.67 -11.45
CA ASP A 213 -13.29 -10.63 -12.44
C ASP A 213 -12.64 -9.43 -11.69
N TYR A 214 -11.32 -9.31 -11.81
CA TYR A 214 -10.56 -8.25 -11.15
C TYR A 214 -10.74 -6.92 -11.86
N GLY A 215 -11.15 -5.85 -11.16
CA GLY A 215 -11.33 -4.53 -11.77
C GLY A 215 -11.98 -3.48 -10.88
N GLY A 216 -11.81 -2.21 -11.28
CA GLY A 216 -12.03 -1.05 -10.47
C GLY A 216 -13.47 -0.65 -10.21
N SER A 217 -14.38 -0.83 -11.18
CA SER A 217 -15.76 -0.34 -11.04
C SER A 217 -16.45 -0.85 -9.77
N GLN A 218 -16.25 -2.11 -9.42
CA GLN A 218 -16.80 -2.70 -8.21
C GLN A 218 -16.21 -2.08 -6.93
N TRP A 219 -14.93 -1.75 -6.92
CA TRP A 219 -14.28 -1.07 -5.79
C TRP A 219 -14.82 0.34 -5.61
N GLN A 220 -15.02 1.07 -6.70
CA GLN A 220 -15.59 2.42 -6.67
C GLN A 220 -17.02 2.40 -6.13
N ILE A 221 -17.87 1.46 -6.56
CA ILE A 221 -19.23 1.29 -6.04
C ILE A 221 -19.18 0.96 -4.53
N ALA A 222 -18.28 0.07 -4.10
CA ALA A 222 -18.13 -0.28 -2.69
C ALA A 222 -17.81 0.95 -1.83
N GLY A 223 -16.84 1.78 -2.25
CA GLY A 223 -16.46 3.00 -1.54
C GLY A 223 -17.58 4.05 -1.52
N VAL A 224 -18.28 4.24 -2.65
CA VAL A 224 -19.44 5.14 -2.70
C VAL A 224 -20.55 4.66 -1.77
N THR A 225 -20.82 3.36 -1.75
CA THR A 225 -21.83 2.77 -0.87
C THR A 225 -21.53 3.06 0.61
N ALA A 226 -20.28 2.89 1.02
CA ALA A 226 -19.81 3.20 2.37
C ALA A 226 -19.97 4.68 2.71
N SER A 227 -19.58 5.56 1.79
CA SER A 227 -19.68 7.02 1.96
C SER A 227 -21.13 7.48 2.12
N VAL A 228 -22.04 6.94 1.32
CA VAL A 228 -23.48 7.25 1.40
C VAL A 228 -24.07 6.70 2.72
N ALA A 229 -23.76 5.46 3.08
CA ALA A 229 -24.25 4.84 4.31
C ALA A 229 -23.82 5.61 5.57
N ALA A 230 -22.59 6.11 5.58
CA ALA A 230 -22.02 6.86 6.70
C ALA A 230 -22.27 8.37 6.64
N ASN A 231 -22.81 8.89 5.54
CA ASN A 231 -22.91 10.32 5.26
C ASN A 231 -21.58 11.06 5.47
N ALA A 232 -20.50 10.51 4.92
CA ALA A 232 -19.14 11.02 5.04
C ALA A 232 -18.37 10.80 3.72
N THR A 233 -17.36 11.63 3.44
CA THR A 233 -16.49 11.39 2.30
C THR A 233 -15.61 10.17 2.56
N TRP A 234 -15.12 9.54 1.48
CA TRP A 234 -14.23 8.38 1.60
C TRP A 234 -13.00 8.67 2.48
N ASN A 235 -12.32 9.78 2.25
CA ASN A 235 -11.15 10.13 3.06
C ASN A 235 -11.49 10.46 4.52
N GLN A 236 -12.71 10.95 4.81
CA GLN A 236 -13.15 11.08 6.20
C GLN A 236 -13.36 9.71 6.88
N LEU A 237 -13.80 8.69 6.14
CA LEU A 237 -13.89 7.33 6.67
C LEU A 237 -12.50 6.74 6.91
N VAL A 238 -11.60 6.88 5.94
CA VAL A 238 -10.20 6.45 6.09
C VAL A 238 -9.54 7.11 7.30
N ASP A 239 -9.67 8.42 7.45
CA ASP A 239 -9.11 9.13 8.59
C ASP A 239 -9.75 8.70 9.93
N ARG A 240 -11.07 8.54 9.96
CA ARG A 240 -11.80 8.12 11.17
C ARG A 240 -11.37 6.75 11.65
N TYR A 241 -11.24 5.78 10.74
CA TYR A 241 -11.06 4.37 11.10
C TYR A 241 -9.62 3.91 11.09
N LEU A 242 -8.74 4.56 10.32
CA LEU A 242 -7.32 4.21 10.20
C LEU A 242 -6.40 5.39 10.52
N GLY A 243 -6.62 6.54 9.87
CA GLY A 243 -5.72 7.70 9.96
C GLY A 243 -5.48 8.15 11.39
N THR A 244 -6.52 8.64 12.04
CA THR A 244 -6.46 9.12 13.43
C THR A 244 -6.09 8.03 14.42
N PRO A 245 -6.73 6.82 14.41
CA PRO A 245 -6.40 5.78 15.39
C PRO A 245 -4.98 5.23 15.28
N CYS A 246 -4.45 5.12 14.06
CA CYS A 246 -3.10 4.60 13.81
C CYS A 246 -2.04 5.71 13.74
N GLY A 247 -2.42 6.97 13.89
CA GLY A 247 -1.48 8.10 13.74
C GLY A 247 -0.79 8.10 12.37
N LEU A 248 -1.56 7.86 11.27
CA LEU A 248 -1.02 7.94 9.92
C LEU A 248 -0.81 9.40 9.54
N GLU A 249 0.33 9.70 8.93
CA GLU A 249 0.73 11.08 8.64
C GLU A 249 0.48 11.48 7.19
N VAL A 250 0.63 10.53 6.26
CA VAL A 250 0.59 10.82 4.82
C VAL A 250 -0.41 9.95 4.07
N PHE A 251 -0.93 8.89 4.69
CA PHE A 251 -1.84 7.97 4.02
C PHE A 251 -3.16 8.64 3.66
N THR A 252 -3.49 8.69 2.36
CA THR A 252 -4.75 9.23 1.86
C THR A 252 -5.08 8.66 0.49
N PHE A 253 -6.35 8.77 0.08
CA PHE A 253 -6.80 8.42 -1.25
C PHE A 253 -6.95 9.66 -2.13
N GLY A 254 -6.39 9.59 -3.33
CA GLY A 254 -6.57 10.54 -4.41
C GLY A 254 -7.10 9.88 -5.67
N ASN A 255 -6.92 10.54 -6.81
CA ASN A 255 -7.16 9.95 -8.11
C ASN A 255 -5.94 10.21 -9.02
N PRO A 256 -5.01 9.25 -9.13
CA PRO A 256 -3.80 9.43 -9.91
C PRO A 256 -4.07 9.57 -11.41
N TRP A 257 -5.25 9.14 -11.87
CA TRP A 257 -5.67 9.24 -13.27
C TRP A 257 -6.21 10.61 -13.67
N GLU A 258 -6.44 11.49 -12.69
CA GLU A 258 -6.93 12.85 -12.89
C GLU A 258 -6.00 13.65 -13.79
N SER A 259 -4.73 13.47 -13.58
CA SER A 259 -3.63 13.93 -14.43
C SER A 259 -2.42 13.05 -14.18
N PRO A 260 -1.79 12.47 -15.20
CA PRO A 260 -0.56 11.68 -15.01
C PRO A 260 0.57 12.45 -14.32
N THR A 261 0.41 13.77 -14.19
CA THR A 261 1.37 14.68 -13.57
C THR A 261 0.86 15.26 -12.26
N SER A 262 -0.29 14.82 -11.74
CA SER A 262 -0.89 15.41 -10.53
C SER A 262 -0.17 14.98 -9.25
N PHE A 263 0.31 13.74 -9.17
CA PHE A 263 1.12 13.31 -8.05
C PHE A 263 2.57 13.76 -8.22
N THR A 264 3.08 14.48 -7.22
CA THR A 264 4.43 15.09 -7.24
C THR A 264 5.30 14.60 -6.08
N GLY A 265 4.99 13.44 -5.49
CA GLY A 265 5.70 12.92 -4.32
C GLY A 265 5.21 13.54 -2.99
N SER A 266 4.13 14.31 -3.00
CA SER A 266 3.59 14.90 -1.78
C SER A 266 2.07 14.71 -1.64
N VAL A 267 1.60 14.69 -0.40
CA VAL A 267 0.17 14.57 -0.04
C VAL A 267 -0.63 15.74 -0.60
N GLU A 268 -0.07 16.95 -0.58
CA GLU A 268 -0.72 18.17 -1.04
C GLU A 268 -1.09 18.11 -2.52
N SER A 269 -0.37 17.33 -3.31
CA SER A 269 -0.67 17.17 -4.75
C SER A 269 -2.01 16.50 -5.02
N LEU A 270 -2.57 15.77 -4.05
CA LEU A 270 -3.89 15.14 -4.12
C LEU A 270 -4.98 15.93 -3.36
N ALA A 271 -4.63 17.09 -2.79
CA ALA A 271 -5.59 17.89 -2.05
C ALA A 271 -6.75 18.35 -2.94
N GLY A 272 -7.97 18.17 -2.44
CA GLY A 272 -9.18 18.58 -3.15
C GLY A 272 -9.70 17.55 -4.16
N THR A 273 -9.15 16.33 -4.20
CA THR A 273 -9.73 15.24 -5.00
C THR A 273 -11.18 15.00 -4.61
N THR A 274 -12.10 15.13 -5.57
CA THR A 274 -13.55 14.96 -5.37
C THR A 274 -14.06 13.59 -5.76
N ASN A 275 -13.24 12.80 -6.47
CA ASN A 275 -13.55 11.46 -6.93
C ASN A 275 -12.34 10.52 -6.65
N PRO A 276 -12.07 10.18 -5.39
CA PRO A 276 -10.96 9.28 -5.05
C PRO A 276 -11.15 7.91 -5.70
N ASN A 277 -10.07 7.37 -6.26
CA ASN A 277 -10.09 6.02 -6.85
C ASN A 277 -9.85 4.97 -5.77
N ILE A 278 -10.86 4.14 -5.49
CA ILE A 278 -10.83 3.22 -4.35
C ILE A 278 -9.93 2.01 -4.62
N GLU A 279 -9.84 1.57 -5.88
CA GLU A 279 -9.03 0.39 -6.22
C GLU A 279 -7.53 0.64 -6.21
N GLY A 280 -7.12 1.92 -6.36
CA GLY A 280 -5.70 2.18 -6.65
C GLY A 280 -5.24 3.61 -6.45
N GLY A 281 -6.02 4.47 -5.79
CA GLY A 281 -5.70 5.89 -5.65
C GLY A 281 -4.98 6.30 -4.38
N ALA A 282 -4.62 5.37 -3.50
CA ALA A 282 -3.94 5.73 -2.26
C ALA A 282 -2.46 6.04 -2.48
N ILE A 283 -1.94 6.91 -1.61
CA ILE A 283 -0.52 7.20 -1.43
C ILE A 283 -0.11 6.91 0.00
N THR A 284 1.14 6.60 0.21
CA THR A 284 1.71 6.33 1.55
C THR A 284 3.24 6.45 1.53
N ASN A 285 3.83 6.50 2.72
CA ASN A 285 5.23 6.15 2.96
C ASN A 285 5.33 4.78 3.65
N MET A 286 6.55 4.28 3.86
CA MET A 286 6.73 2.96 4.47
C MET A 286 6.33 2.94 5.97
N ALA A 287 6.46 4.05 6.69
CA ALA A 287 6.09 4.13 8.11
C ALA A 287 4.59 3.97 8.34
N ASP A 288 3.76 4.65 7.54
CA ASP A 288 2.31 4.52 7.63
C ASP A 288 1.83 3.13 7.20
N TYR A 289 2.41 2.58 6.11
CA TYR A 289 2.01 1.25 5.67
C TYR A 289 2.43 0.14 6.66
N ALA A 290 3.55 0.31 7.34
CA ALA A 290 3.98 -0.58 8.42
C ALA A 290 2.92 -0.69 9.53
N LYS A 291 2.35 0.44 9.96
CA LYS A 291 1.27 0.48 10.97
C LYS A 291 0.03 -0.27 10.48
N LEU A 292 -0.35 -0.12 9.20
CA LEU A 292 -1.48 -0.85 8.63
C LEU A 292 -1.24 -2.37 8.59
N LEU A 293 -0.02 -2.82 8.30
CA LEU A 293 0.32 -4.25 8.35
C LEU A 293 0.29 -4.80 9.78
N GLN A 294 0.74 -4.02 10.76
CA GLN A 294 0.70 -4.43 12.17
C GLN A 294 -0.72 -4.72 12.65
N VAL A 295 -1.74 -3.98 12.19
CA VAL A 295 -3.15 -4.26 12.50
C VAL A 295 -3.52 -5.71 12.16
N HIS A 296 -2.99 -6.25 11.06
CA HIS A 296 -3.24 -7.65 10.68
C HIS A 296 -2.52 -8.68 11.54
N LEU A 297 -1.44 -8.29 12.21
CA LEU A 297 -0.55 -9.21 12.94
C LEU A 297 -0.78 -9.19 14.46
N ASN A 298 -1.34 -8.11 14.99
CA ASN A 298 -1.50 -7.90 16.43
C ASN A 298 -2.96 -7.94 16.92
N GLY A 299 -3.85 -8.60 16.18
CA GLY A 299 -5.26 -8.76 16.59
C GLY A 299 -6.14 -7.54 16.34
N GLY A 300 -5.72 -6.65 15.44
CA GLY A 300 -6.53 -5.52 14.98
C GLY A 300 -6.28 -4.20 15.68
N PHE A 301 -5.14 -4.05 16.35
CA PHE A 301 -4.82 -2.85 17.11
C PHE A 301 -3.88 -1.91 16.33
N CYS A 302 -4.12 -0.62 16.49
CA CYS A 302 -3.15 0.44 16.32
C CYS A 302 -2.79 0.96 17.70
N GLU A 303 -1.56 0.73 18.15
CA GLU A 303 -1.16 1.00 19.52
C GLU A 303 -2.17 0.38 20.52
N ASP A 304 -2.85 1.20 21.33
CA ASP A 304 -3.84 0.76 22.30
C ASP A 304 -5.29 0.79 21.77
N THR A 305 -5.50 1.18 20.51
CA THR A 305 -6.83 1.32 19.89
C THR A 305 -7.12 0.15 18.96
N GLN A 306 -8.14 -0.65 19.26
CA GLN A 306 -8.62 -1.69 18.36
C GLN A 306 -9.40 -1.04 17.20
N VAL A 307 -8.88 -1.15 15.98
CA VAL A 307 -9.49 -0.61 14.76
C VAL A 307 -10.24 -1.68 13.97
N LEU A 308 -9.89 -2.96 14.16
CA LEU A 308 -10.58 -4.12 13.57
C LEU A 308 -10.67 -5.24 14.59
N SER A 309 -11.75 -6.01 14.55
CA SER A 309 -11.81 -7.27 15.29
C SER A 309 -10.94 -8.35 14.61
N GLU A 310 -10.46 -9.32 15.39
CA GLU A 310 -9.80 -10.52 14.85
C GLU A 310 -10.69 -11.26 13.84
N ALA A 311 -12.03 -11.23 14.04
CA ALA A 311 -12.98 -11.84 13.12
C ALA A 311 -13.00 -11.15 11.77
N SER A 312 -12.92 -9.82 11.73
CA SER A 312 -12.81 -9.05 10.48
C SER A 312 -11.49 -9.33 9.76
N ILE A 313 -10.37 -9.35 10.49
CA ILE A 313 -9.06 -9.71 9.91
C ILE A 313 -9.11 -11.12 9.31
N ALA A 314 -9.59 -12.10 10.05
CA ALA A 314 -9.72 -13.47 9.56
C ALA A 314 -10.64 -13.55 8.32
N SER A 315 -11.74 -12.79 8.32
CA SER A 315 -12.65 -12.71 7.18
C SER A 315 -11.99 -12.18 5.91
N MET A 316 -11.09 -11.19 6.04
CA MET A 316 -10.35 -10.65 4.88
C MET A 316 -9.48 -11.70 4.19
N GLN A 317 -9.01 -12.71 4.92
CA GLN A 317 -8.09 -13.75 4.47
C GLN A 317 -8.78 -14.98 3.86
N VAL A 318 -10.09 -15.10 3.99
CA VAL A 318 -10.86 -16.24 3.44
C VAL A 318 -10.87 -16.19 1.91
N ASP A 319 -10.52 -17.32 1.27
CA ASP A 319 -10.58 -17.44 -0.19
C ASP A 319 -12.03 -17.38 -0.70
N ARG A 320 -12.35 -16.31 -1.41
CA ARG A 320 -13.65 -16.09 -2.07
C ARG A 320 -13.52 -16.21 -3.59
N GLY A 321 -12.41 -15.76 -4.12
CA GLY A 321 -12.15 -15.77 -5.57
C GLY A 321 -11.79 -17.15 -6.09
N GLY A 322 -11.14 -18.00 -5.30
CA GLY A 322 -10.73 -19.35 -5.68
C GLY A 322 -11.86 -20.36 -5.72
N VAL A 323 -12.99 -20.07 -5.08
CA VAL A 323 -14.13 -21.01 -4.96
C VAL A 323 -15.25 -20.75 -5.99
N VAL A 324 -15.14 -19.73 -6.84
CA VAL A 324 -16.11 -19.44 -7.89
C VAL A 324 -15.99 -20.40 -9.08
N ALA A 325 -17.07 -20.49 -9.88
CA ALA A 325 -17.15 -21.44 -10.99
C ALA A 325 -16.31 -21.05 -12.22
N THR A 326 -16.04 -19.75 -12.39
CA THR A 326 -15.39 -19.21 -13.60
C THR A 326 -14.24 -18.27 -13.23
N ASN A 327 -13.11 -18.41 -13.94
CA ASN A 327 -11.91 -17.59 -13.75
C ASN A 327 -11.37 -17.60 -12.30
N ALA A 328 -11.60 -18.68 -11.55
CA ALA A 328 -11.21 -18.78 -10.15
C ALA A 328 -9.75 -18.35 -9.92
N LYS A 329 -9.55 -17.48 -8.93
CA LYS A 329 -8.25 -17.02 -8.46
C LYS A 329 -8.25 -17.00 -6.94
N PRO A 330 -7.26 -17.56 -6.27
CA PRO A 330 -7.17 -17.49 -4.82
C PRO A 330 -7.07 -16.05 -4.35
N TYR A 331 -8.19 -15.52 -3.84
CA TYR A 331 -8.33 -14.12 -3.47
C TYR A 331 -9.33 -13.97 -2.32
N GLY A 332 -8.92 -13.26 -1.28
CA GLY A 332 -9.77 -12.88 -0.16
C GLY A 332 -10.51 -11.55 -0.41
N MET A 333 -10.49 -10.68 0.57
CA MET A 333 -10.91 -9.28 0.43
C MET A 333 -9.65 -8.39 0.48
N GLY A 334 -9.23 -7.88 -0.68
CA GLY A 334 -7.98 -7.13 -0.84
C GLY A 334 -6.73 -8.00 -1.06
N TRP A 335 -6.67 -9.20 -0.50
CA TRP A 335 -5.51 -10.06 -0.48
C TRP A 335 -5.50 -11.12 -1.59
N TRP A 336 -4.39 -11.22 -2.33
CA TRP A 336 -4.04 -12.40 -3.11
C TRP A 336 -3.49 -13.49 -2.20
N ILE A 337 -4.01 -14.72 -2.31
CA ILE A 337 -3.57 -15.87 -1.53
C ILE A 337 -2.50 -16.63 -2.31
N GLN A 338 -1.30 -16.75 -1.75
CA GLN A 338 -0.17 -17.41 -2.40
C GLN A 338 -0.25 -18.93 -2.22
N THR A 339 -0.73 -19.64 -3.24
CA THR A 339 -0.87 -21.12 -3.17
C THR A 339 0.46 -21.86 -3.17
N SER A 340 1.51 -21.27 -3.75
CA SER A 340 2.88 -21.79 -3.74
C SER A 340 3.61 -21.58 -2.41
N ASN A 341 3.13 -20.65 -1.57
CA ASN A 341 3.69 -20.32 -0.26
C ASN A 341 2.53 -20.17 0.75
N PRO A 342 2.00 -21.29 1.26
CA PRO A 342 0.80 -21.29 2.11
C PRO A 342 0.98 -20.46 3.38
N GLY A 343 0.02 -19.59 3.65
CA GLY A 343 0.05 -18.63 4.76
C GLY A 343 0.52 -17.25 4.34
N VAL A 344 1.09 -17.11 3.15
CA VAL A 344 1.45 -15.79 2.59
C VAL A 344 0.29 -15.20 1.80
N LEU A 345 -0.04 -13.96 2.14
CA LEU A 345 -1.00 -13.12 1.44
C LEU A 345 -0.25 -11.90 0.90
N THR A 346 -0.58 -11.46 -0.31
CA THR A 346 0.09 -10.33 -0.96
C THR A 346 -0.92 -9.36 -1.56
N ASP A 347 -0.53 -8.08 -1.67
CA ASP A 347 -1.30 -7.08 -2.41
C ASP A 347 -0.34 -6.25 -3.30
N PRO A 348 -0.09 -6.71 -4.54
CA PRO A 348 0.80 -6.03 -5.48
C PRO A 348 0.09 -4.92 -6.24
N GLY A 349 0.73 -3.76 -6.35
CA GLY A 349 0.30 -2.60 -7.11
C GLY A 349 0.89 -2.52 -8.52
N ALA A 350 0.16 -1.86 -9.42
CA ALA A 350 0.59 -1.66 -10.81
C ALA A 350 1.77 -0.68 -10.95
N PHE A 351 2.08 0.09 -9.91
CA PHE A 351 3.24 1.00 -9.89
C PHE A 351 4.44 0.41 -9.15
N GLY A 352 4.44 -0.91 -8.90
CA GLY A 352 5.56 -1.65 -8.32
C GLY A 352 5.47 -1.88 -6.81
N ALA A 353 4.72 -1.07 -6.07
CA ALA A 353 4.52 -1.28 -4.62
C ALA A 353 3.89 -2.65 -4.34
N VAL A 354 4.37 -3.33 -3.29
CA VAL A 354 3.84 -4.63 -2.87
C VAL A 354 3.83 -4.72 -1.36
N SER A 355 2.72 -5.20 -0.80
CA SER A 355 2.67 -5.61 0.60
C SER A 355 2.46 -7.12 0.74
N PHE A 356 2.87 -7.66 1.89
CA PHE A 356 2.56 -9.04 2.26
C PHE A 356 2.35 -9.19 3.77
N ILE A 357 1.65 -10.24 4.14
CA ILE A 357 1.68 -10.83 5.48
C ILE A 357 1.92 -12.34 5.35
N ASP A 358 2.67 -12.89 6.30
CA ASP A 358 2.83 -14.33 6.52
C ASP A 358 2.18 -14.68 7.86
N VAL A 359 0.97 -15.19 7.80
CA VAL A 359 0.17 -15.48 9.01
C VAL A 359 0.76 -16.66 9.82
N ASN A 360 1.56 -17.52 9.19
CA ASN A 360 2.20 -18.64 9.88
C ASN A 360 3.41 -18.19 10.70
N ARG A 361 4.12 -17.15 10.27
CA ARG A 361 5.30 -16.60 10.92
C ARG A 361 4.99 -15.35 11.75
N GLY A 362 3.80 -14.78 11.61
CA GLY A 362 3.42 -13.53 12.28
C GLY A 362 4.24 -12.32 11.82
N ILE A 363 4.68 -12.31 10.57
CA ILE A 363 5.43 -11.19 9.99
C ILE A 363 4.72 -10.60 8.78
N GLY A 364 5.05 -9.36 8.47
CA GLY A 364 4.61 -8.69 7.27
C GLY A 364 5.69 -7.76 6.71
N GLY A 365 5.45 -7.26 5.51
CA GLY A 365 6.36 -6.30 4.92
C GLY A 365 5.71 -5.52 3.78
N TYR A 366 6.31 -4.38 3.50
CA TYR A 366 5.91 -3.49 2.44
C TYR A 366 7.14 -3.00 1.68
N MET A 367 7.08 -3.07 0.38
CA MET A 367 8.07 -2.50 -0.54
C MET A 367 7.45 -1.28 -1.21
N ALA A 368 8.07 -0.13 -1.04
CA ALA A 368 7.70 1.12 -1.69
C ALA A 368 8.57 1.33 -2.93
N ILE A 369 7.92 1.52 -4.05
CA ILE A 369 8.53 1.91 -5.32
C ILE A 369 7.50 2.70 -6.12
N ASP A 370 7.94 3.65 -6.93
CA ASP A 370 7.06 4.46 -7.77
C ASP A 370 7.53 4.40 -9.22
N GLU A 371 6.85 3.59 -10.02
CA GLU A 371 7.03 3.50 -11.47
C GLU A 371 6.01 4.35 -12.25
N TYR A 372 5.27 5.21 -11.56
CA TYR A 372 4.24 6.02 -12.18
C TYR A 372 4.83 7.00 -13.20
N GLY A 373 4.40 6.88 -14.44
CA GLY A 373 4.81 7.75 -15.55
C GLY A 373 5.84 7.18 -16.51
N ASP A 374 6.54 6.11 -16.15
CA ASP A 374 7.68 5.62 -16.96
C ASP A 374 7.37 4.43 -17.86
N GLN A 375 6.21 3.90 -17.99
CA GLN A 375 5.94 2.71 -18.83
C GLN A 375 6.78 1.47 -18.44
N ALA A 376 7.43 1.52 -17.29
CA ALA A 376 8.26 0.43 -16.80
C ALA A 376 7.42 -0.83 -16.57
N ASP A 377 8.04 -1.99 -16.70
CA ASP A 377 7.39 -3.26 -16.44
C ASP A 377 7.24 -3.49 -14.93
N SER A 378 6.11 -3.03 -14.35
CA SER A 378 5.77 -3.27 -12.95
C SER A 378 5.79 -4.75 -12.55
N GLY A 379 5.91 -5.64 -13.53
CA GLY A 379 6.12 -7.06 -13.33
C GLY A 379 7.46 -7.38 -12.68
N ALA A 380 8.52 -6.62 -12.96
CA ALA A 380 9.85 -6.89 -12.42
C ALA A 380 9.94 -6.64 -10.89
N PRO A 381 9.53 -5.49 -10.32
CA PRO A 381 9.50 -5.28 -8.87
C PRO A 381 8.61 -6.30 -8.15
N ARG A 382 7.43 -6.55 -8.69
CA ARG A 382 6.50 -7.53 -8.11
C ARG A 382 7.13 -8.94 -8.07
N ALA A 383 7.72 -9.40 -9.18
CA ALA A 383 8.37 -10.71 -9.26
C ALA A 383 9.56 -10.78 -8.30
N PHE A 384 10.39 -9.74 -8.25
CA PHE A 384 11.50 -9.65 -7.29
C PHE A 384 11.00 -9.79 -5.85
N PHE A 385 10.01 -9.01 -5.46
CA PHE A 385 9.55 -9.02 -4.07
C PHE A 385 8.88 -10.34 -3.69
N ILE A 386 7.95 -10.85 -4.52
CA ILE A 386 7.17 -12.05 -4.21
C ILE A 386 8.02 -13.32 -4.35
N ASP A 387 8.83 -13.43 -5.40
CA ASP A 387 9.50 -14.67 -5.75
C ASP A 387 10.93 -14.79 -5.15
N GLN A 388 11.53 -13.67 -4.71
CA GLN A 388 12.89 -13.65 -4.18
C GLN A 388 12.97 -13.05 -2.77
N ALA A 389 12.46 -11.81 -2.56
CA ALA A 389 12.62 -11.13 -1.28
C ALA A 389 11.81 -11.82 -0.15
N ILE A 390 10.53 -12.13 -0.36
CA ILE A 390 9.71 -12.81 0.65
C ILE A 390 10.33 -14.15 1.10
N PRO A 391 10.75 -15.07 0.21
CA PRO A 391 11.45 -16.29 0.64
C PRO A 391 12.76 -16.04 1.40
N ALA A 392 13.52 -15.01 1.03
CA ALA A 392 14.74 -14.64 1.75
C ALA A 392 14.43 -14.08 3.16
N ILE A 393 13.40 -13.26 3.30
CA ILE A 393 12.89 -12.75 4.58
C ILE A 393 12.45 -13.89 5.49
N GLN A 394 11.67 -14.84 4.96
CA GLN A 394 11.24 -16.05 5.69
C GLN A 394 12.42 -16.87 6.17
N SER A 395 13.44 -17.05 5.31
CA SER A 395 14.66 -17.77 5.66
C SER A 395 15.46 -17.11 6.78
N ALA A 396 15.60 -15.79 6.73
CA ALA A 396 16.28 -15.03 7.79
C ALA A 396 15.52 -15.09 9.12
N TRP A 397 14.19 -15.00 9.07
CA TRP A 397 13.31 -15.13 10.24
C TRP A 397 13.42 -16.50 10.89
N ASP A 398 13.30 -17.58 10.11
CA ASP A 398 13.38 -18.95 10.58
C ASP A 398 14.77 -19.27 11.16
N ALA A 399 15.85 -18.71 10.59
CA ALA A 399 17.23 -18.91 11.06
C ALA A 399 17.48 -18.30 12.44
N ALA A 400 16.73 -17.28 12.81
CA ALA A 400 16.78 -16.67 14.15
C ALA A 400 16.06 -17.51 15.24
N GLY A 401 15.32 -18.55 14.83
CA GLY A 401 14.60 -19.45 15.74
C GLY A 401 13.21 -18.92 16.15
N ASN A 402 12.66 -18.01 15.35
CA ASN A 402 11.32 -17.46 15.53
C ASN A 402 10.24 -18.37 14.93
#